data_8983866eaddd90681e0f6c500a895137
#
_entry.id   8983866eaddd90681e0f6c500a895137
#
_cell.length_a   1.000
_cell.length_b   1.000
_cell.length_c   1.000
_cell.angle_alpha   90.00
_cell.angle_beta   90.00
_cell.angle_gamma   90.00
#
_symmetry.space_group_name_H-M   'P 1'
#
loop_
_entity.id
_entity.type
_entity.pdbx_description
1 polymer ?
#
loop_
_entity_poly.entity_id
_entity_poly.type
_entity_poly.pdbx_seq_one_letter_code
_entity_poly.pdbx_strand_id
1 'polypeptide(L)'
;MEGYSHSLRRELRLVGVKVIILGPGAIKSEMSNKDRLDGNLYKGTAYETAFAKFGAMNQGAERDAATPEPLGEFICTILEAPRPKARYVFTRGKLLNWTLPSMLPHAWVDKMLSMMLGLKKPRTSVVQTRGSR
;
A
#
# COMPACT_ATOMS: atom_id res chain seq x y z
N MET A 1 3.93 7.32 -9.41
CA MET A 1 3.95 8.67 -8.77
C MET A 1 5.33 9.05 -8.20
N GLU A 2 6.05 8.19 -7.49
CA GLU A 2 7.34 8.57 -6.87
C GLU A 2 8.38 9.06 -7.89
N GLY A 3 8.51 8.39 -9.04
CA GLY A 3 9.44 8.82 -10.10
C GLY A 3 9.19 10.24 -10.59
N TYR A 4 7.92 10.60 -10.81
CA TYR A 4 7.52 11.95 -11.16
C TYR A 4 7.93 12.97 -10.09
N SER A 5 7.64 12.68 -8.82
CA SER A 5 8.01 13.55 -7.71
C SER A 5 9.53 13.74 -7.58
N HIS A 6 10.31 12.70 -7.89
CA HIS A 6 11.77 12.81 -7.90
C HIS A 6 12.29 13.70 -9.04
N SER A 7 11.69 13.62 -10.23
CA SER A 7 12.03 14.50 -11.36
C SER A 7 11.65 15.94 -11.03
N LEU A 8 10.42 16.16 -10.59
CA LEU A 8 9.92 17.48 -10.21
C LEU A 8 10.79 18.12 -9.12
N ARG A 9 11.24 17.36 -8.12
CA ARG A 9 12.12 17.86 -7.07
C ARG A 9 13.44 18.37 -7.61
N ARG A 10 14.00 17.74 -8.64
CA ARG A 10 15.26 18.17 -9.26
C ARG A 10 15.07 19.44 -10.07
N GLU A 11 14.01 19.52 -10.85
CA GLU A 11 13.69 20.67 -11.69
C GLU A 11 13.39 21.92 -10.86
N LEU A 12 12.52 21.80 -9.87
CA LEU A 12 12.10 22.93 -9.03
C LEU A 12 13.18 23.41 -8.06
N ARG A 13 14.24 22.64 -7.88
CA ARG A 13 15.40 23.08 -7.10
C ARG A 13 16.05 24.34 -7.68
N LEU A 14 15.99 24.52 -8.99
CA LEU A 14 16.53 25.69 -9.68
C LEU A 14 15.83 26.99 -9.27
N VAL A 15 14.56 26.90 -8.92
CA VAL A 15 13.75 28.04 -8.49
C VAL A 15 13.51 28.08 -6.98
N GLY A 16 14.28 27.31 -6.21
CA GLY A 16 14.24 27.31 -4.74
C GLY A 16 13.03 26.59 -4.12
N VAL A 17 12.20 25.91 -4.91
CA VAL A 17 11.03 25.18 -4.42
C VAL A 17 11.43 23.78 -3.93
N LYS A 18 11.01 23.45 -2.70
CA LYS A 18 11.25 22.13 -2.09
C LYS A 18 10.06 21.22 -2.32
N VAL A 19 10.28 20.09 -2.99
CA VAL A 19 9.27 19.03 -3.17
C VAL A 19 9.56 17.93 -2.15
N ILE A 20 8.55 17.59 -1.35
CA ILE A 20 8.63 16.60 -0.29
C ILE A 20 7.64 15.47 -0.61
N ILE A 21 8.10 14.24 -0.53
CA ILE A 21 7.26 13.07 -0.73
C ILE A 21 6.81 12.58 0.65
N LEU A 22 5.50 12.53 0.88
CA LEU A 22 4.91 11.96 2.07
C LEU A 22 4.19 10.66 1.73
N GLY A 23 4.58 9.55 2.34
CA GLY A 23 3.92 8.25 2.25
C GLY A 23 3.10 7.99 3.51
N PRO A 24 1.79 8.25 3.52
CA PRO A 24 0.95 7.87 4.64
C PRO A 24 0.71 6.36 4.65
N GLY A 25 0.66 5.77 5.84
CA GLY A 25 0.14 4.43 6.06
C GLY A 25 -1.40 4.41 6.03
N ALA A 26 -2.00 3.43 6.71
CA ALA A 26 -3.45 3.37 6.83
C ALA A 26 -3.98 4.57 7.66
N ILE A 27 -4.85 5.36 7.04
CA ILE A 27 -5.53 6.50 7.66
C ILE A 27 -7.03 6.23 7.63
N LYS A 28 -7.71 6.46 8.74
CA LYS A 28 -9.17 6.35 8.82
C LYS A 28 -9.80 7.38 7.89
N SER A 29 -10.57 6.88 6.91
CA SER A 29 -11.29 7.72 5.96
C SER A 29 -12.61 7.05 5.59
N GLU A 30 -13.58 7.83 5.10
CA GLU A 30 -14.85 7.29 4.62
C GLU A 30 -14.69 6.40 3.38
N MET A 31 -13.58 6.51 2.66
CA MET A 31 -13.26 5.66 1.53
C MET A 31 -13.17 4.19 1.95
N SER A 32 -12.58 3.92 3.11
CA SER A 32 -12.49 2.57 3.67
C SER A 32 -13.85 1.91 3.90
N ASN A 33 -14.89 2.70 4.14
CA ASN A 33 -16.26 2.21 4.36
C ASN A 33 -17.01 1.93 3.05
N LYS A 34 -16.65 2.59 1.95
CA LYS A 34 -17.34 2.47 0.66
C LYS A 34 -16.84 1.29 -0.18
N ASP A 35 -15.55 1.01 -0.10
CA ASP A 35 -14.90 -0.07 -0.85
C ASP A 35 -14.79 -1.37 -0.01
N ARG A 36 -15.89 -1.82 0.56
CA ARG A 36 -15.97 -3.25 0.92
C ARG A 36 -15.95 -4.01 -0.39
N LEU A 37 -14.74 -4.40 -0.78
CA LEU A 37 -14.47 -5.23 -1.94
C LEU A 37 -15.50 -6.36 -1.97
N ASP A 38 -16.40 -6.34 -2.97
CA ASP A 38 -17.44 -7.35 -3.07
C ASP A 38 -16.79 -8.71 -3.35
N GLY A 39 -16.64 -9.51 -2.30
CA GLY A 39 -16.07 -10.85 -2.39
C GLY A 39 -16.82 -11.77 -3.35
N ASN A 40 -18.06 -11.40 -3.72
CA ASN A 40 -18.87 -12.18 -4.64
C ASN A 40 -18.30 -12.18 -6.07
N LEU A 41 -17.58 -11.13 -6.47
CA LEU A 41 -16.92 -11.04 -7.78
C LEU A 41 -15.85 -12.12 -7.99
N TYR A 42 -15.27 -12.64 -6.92
CA TYR A 42 -14.18 -13.63 -6.99
C TYR A 42 -14.60 -15.04 -6.58
N LYS A 43 -15.90 -15.26 -6.25
CA LYS A 43 -16.44 -16.59 -5.95
C LYS A 43 -16.23 -17.56 -7.10
N GLY A 44 -15.75 -18.76 -6.79
CA GLY A 44 -15.48 -19.81 -7.78
C GLY A 44 -14.23 -19.56 -8.64
N THR A 45 -13.45 -18.50 -8.37
CA THR A 45 -12.19 -18.26 -9.06
C THR A 45 -11.00 -18.76 -8.23
N ALA A 46 -9.82 -18.90 -8.88
CA ALA A 46 -8.57 -19.24 -8.20
C ALA A 46 -8.16 -18.19 -7.16
N TYR A 47 -8.75 -17.01 -7.18
CA TYR A 47 -8.43 -15.87 -6.29
C TYR A 47 -9.34 -15.77 -5.07
N GLU A 48 -10.39 -16.58 -4.95
CA GLU A 48 -11.38 -16.50 -3.86
C GLU A 48 -10.72 -16.55 -2.48
N THR A 49 -9.85 -17.53 -2.26
CA THR A 49 -9.15 -17.70 -0.97
C THR A 49 -8.17 -16.55 -0.69
N ALA A 50 -7.43 -16.11 -1.72
CA ALA A 50 -6.47 -15.02 -1.60
C ALA A 50 -7.19 -13.71 -1.28
N PHE A 51 -8.34 -13.48 -1.91
CA PHE A 51 -9.16 -12.30 -1.72
C PHE A 51 -9.77 -12.24 -0.31
N ALA A 52 -10.27 -13.36 0.21
CA ALA A 52 -10.78 -13.44 1.58
C ALA A 52 -9.70 -13.11 2.61
N LYS A 53 -8.48 -13.65 2.43
CA LYS A 53 -7.34 -13.34 3.30
C LYS A 53 -6.91 -11.88 3.20
N PHE A 54 -6.87 -11.32 2.00
CA PHE A 54 -6.58 -9.91 1.78
C PHE A 54 -7.59 -9.00 2.49
N GLY A 55 -8.88 -9.33 2.39
CA GLY A 55 -9.94 -8.63 3.09
C GLY A 55 -9.77 -8.64 4.61
N ALA A 56 -9.42 -9.79 5.18
CA ALA A 56 -9.14 -9.91 6.62
C ALA A 56 -7.91 -9.08 7.05
N MET A 57 -6.85 -9.09 6.25
CA MET A 57 -5.66 -8.25 6.49
C MET A 57 -6.00 -6.76 6.42
N ASN A 58 -6.81 -6.35 5.45
CA ASN A 58 -7.21 -4.97 5.28
C ASN A 58 -8.06 -4.48 6.46
N GLN A 59 -8.99 -5.29 6.95
CA GLN A 59 -9.77 -4.98 8.15
C GLN A 59 -8.88 -4.81 9.39
N GLY A 60 -7.81 -5.61 9.53
CA GLY A 60 -6.81 -5.43 10.59
C GLY A 60 -6.09 -4.08 10.47
N ALA A 61 -5.63 -3.74 9.27
CA ALA A 61 -4.97 -2.47 9.00
C ALA A 61 -5.89 -1.26 9.25
N GLU A 62 -7.19 -1.37 8.96
CA GLU A 62 -8.19 -0.33 9.24
C GLU A 62 -8.42 -0.11 10.74
N ARG A 63 -8.44 -1.17 11.54
CA ARG A 63 -8.56 -1.05 13.01
C ARG A 63 -7.39 -0.27 13.61
N ASP A 64 -6.19 -0.50 13.09
CA ASP A 64 -4.96 0.14 13.54
C ASP A 64 -4.66 1.46 12.80
N ALA A 65 -5.53 1.86 11.88
CA ALA A 65 -5.38 3.09 11.11
C ALA A 65 -5.34 4.32 12.02
N ALA A 66 -4.43 5.23 11.71
CA ALA A 66 -4.35 6.52 12.41
C ALA A 66 -5.53 7.42 12.02
N THR A 67 -5.95 8.28 12.93
CA THR A 67 -6.87 9.36 12.59
C THR A 67 -6.16 10.43 11.76
N PRO A 68 -6.88 11.28 11.00
CA PRO A 68 -6.27 12.30 10.15
C PRO A 68 -5.50 13.39 10.91
N GLU A 69 -5.89 13.69 12.15
CA GLU A 69 -5.35 14.81 12.92
C GLU A 69 -3.83 14.70 13.13
N PRO A 70 -3.26 13.56 13.64
CA PRO A 70 -1.82 13.42 13.80
C PRO A 70 -1.06 13.49 12.47
N LEU A 71 -1.68 13.12 11.35
CA LEU A 71 -1.08 13.29 10.03
C LEU A 71 -0.99 14.78 9.68
N GLY A 72 -2.03 15.57 9.96
CA GLY A 72 -2.05 17.01 9.76
C GLY A 72 -0.94 17.71 10.55
N GLU A 73 -0.82 17.41 11.85
CA GLU A 73 0.26 17.94 12.69
C GLU A 73 1.64 17.58 12.17
N PHE A 74 1.81 16.34 11.71
CA PHE A 74 3.06 15.89 11.11
C PHE A 74 3.41 16.65 9.82
N ILE A 75 2.42 16.93 8.97
CA ILE A 75 2.59 17.73 7.76
C ILE A 75 3.05 19.16 8.13
N CYS A 76 2.40 19.81 9.09
CA CYS A 76 2.79 21.13 9.56
C CYS A 76 4.25 21.14 10.04
N THR A 77 4.63 20.17 10.86
CA THR A 77 6.03 20.02 11.34
C THR A 77 7.03 19.88 10.18
N ILE A 78 6.67 19.18 9.11
CA ILE A 78 7.53 19.02 7.94
C ILE A 78 7.67 20.33 7.17
N LEU A 79 6.58 21.08 7.01
CA LEU A 79 6.56 22.34 6.27
C LEU A 79 7.33 23.44 6.99
N GLU A 80 7.29 23.45 8.30
CA GLU A 80 8.02 24.41 9.16
C GLU A 80 9.52 24.08 9.29
N ALA A 81 9.92 22.85 8.92
CA ALA A 81 11.31 22.44 9.04
C ALA A 81 12.23 23.25 8.10
N PRO A 82 13.31 23.88 8.60
CA PRO A 82 14.21 24.68 7.78
C PRO A 82 14.92 23.85 6.70
N ARG A 83 15.17 22.58 6.97
CA ARG A 83 15.82 21.63 6.05
C ARG A 83 15.05 20.31 6.01
N PRO A 84 13.87 20.27 5.38
CA PRO A 84 13.08 19.06 5.31
C PRO A 84 13.79 17.98 4.47
N LYS A 85 13.60 16.73 4.87
CA LYS A 85 14.06 15.57 4.08
C LYS A 85 13.23 15.46 2.79
N ALA A 86 13.79 14.80 1.79
CA ALA A 86 13.09 14.57 0.51
C ALA A 86 11.88 13.63 0.65
N ARG A 87 11.89 12.75 1.65
CA ARG A 87 10.84 11.76 1.89
C ARG A 87 10.58 11.56 3.37
N TYR A 88 9.29 11.47 3.67
CA TYR A 88 8.77 11.09 4.98
C TYR A 88 7.80 9.94 4.84
N VAL A 89 7.70 9.12 5.87
CA VAL A 89 6.72 8.04 5.96
C VAL A 89 6.01 8.18 7.31
N PHE A 90 4.68 8.27 7.25
CA PHE A 90 3.81 8.34 8.41
C PHE A 90 3.07 7.02 8.55
N THR A 91 3.55 6.13 9.42
CA THR A 91 2.91 4.82 9.68
C THR A 91 3.19 4.37 11.10
N ARG A 92 2.24 3.68 11.70
CA ARG A 92 2.45 2.95 12.95
C ARG A 92 3.36 1.74 12.67
N GLY A 93 4.37 1.50 13.52
CA GLY A 93 5.28 0.36 13.32
C GLY A 93 6.21 0.48 12.12
N LYS A 94 6.74 1.68 11.86
CA LYS A 94 7.61 2.03 10.72
C LYS A 94 8.75 1.03 10.46
N LEU A 95 9.36 0.48 11.51
CA LEU A 95 10.46 -0.49 11.40
C LEU A 95 10.00 -1.81 10.78
N LEU A 96 8.86 -2.36 11.23
CA LEU A 96 8.36 -3.65 10.74
C LEU A 96 7.65 -3.52 9.38
N ASN A 97 6.85 -2.48 9.20
CA ASN A 97 5.97 -2.39 8.04
C ASN A 97 6.62 -1.76 6.81
N TRP A 98 7.73 -1.05 6.99
CA TRP A 98 8.40 -0.36 5.89
C TRP A 98 9.87 -0.75 5.73
N THR A 99 10.66 -0.61 6.80
CA THR A 99 12.12 -0.75 6.69
C THR A 99 12.53 -2.20 6.45
N LEU A 100 11.91 -3.15 7.16
CA LEU A 100 12.24 -4.57 7.03
C LEU A 100 11.93 -5.13 5.63
N PRO A 101 10.74 -4.94 5.05
CA PRO A 101 10.44 -5.41 3.69
C PRO A 101 11.31 -4.73 2.61
N SER A 102 11.68 -3.45 2.80
CA SER A 102 12.50 -2.74 1.82
C SER A 102 13.97 -3.18 1.79
N MET A 103 14.45 -3.86 2.82
CA MET A 103 15.80 -4.41 2.88
C MET A 103 15.90 -5.86 2.39
N LEU A 104 14.74 -6.54 2.25
CA LEU A 104 14.71 -7.93 1.79
C LEU A 104 14.75 -8.01 0.25
N PRO A 105 15.40 -9.03 -0.33
CA PRO A 105 15.32 -9.31 -1.76
C PRO A 105 13.85 -9.51 -2.17
N HIS A 106 13.46 -8.96 -3.32
CA HIS A 106 12.07 -9.02 -3.81
C HIS A 106 11.51 -10.45 -3.84
N ALA A 107 12.32 -11.43 -4.21
CA ALA A 107 11.91 -12.84 -4.22
C ALA A 107 11.46 -13.38 -2.85
N TRP A 108 12.03 -12.87 -1.76
CA TRP A 108 11.65 -13.25 -0.41
C TRP A 108 10.34 -12.60 0.00
N VAL A 109 10.14 -11.35 -0.37
CA VAL A 109 8.89 -10.61 -0.15
C VAL A 109 7.76 -11.28 -0.93
N ASP A 110 7.98 -11.65 -2.19
CA ASP A 110 7.01 -12.35 -3.03
C ASP A 110 6.62 -13.70 -2.44
N LYS A 111 7.62 -14.47 -1.95
CA LYS A 111 7.38 -15.76 -1.31
C LYS A 111 6.56 -15.60 -0.02
N MET A 112 6.89 -14.61 0.79
CA MET A 112 6.18 -14.30 2.03
C MET A 112 4.73 -13.91 1.74
N LEU A 113 4.50 -12.99 0.80
CA LEU A 113 3.17 -12.56 0.38
C LEU A 113 2.35 -13.71 -0.20
N SER A 114 2.97 -14.55 -1.04
CA SER A 114 2.32 -15.73 -1.61
C SER A 114 1.87 -16.72 -0.52
N MET A 115 2.68 -16.89 0.51
CA MET A 115 2.36 -17.75 1.65
C MET A 115 1.23 -17.13 2.49
N MET A 116 1.29 -15.84 2.80
CA MET A 116 0.27 -15.13 3.58
C MET A 116 -1.08 -15.12 2.88
N LEU A 117 -1.12 -14.83 1.60
CA LEU A 117 -2.33 -14.81 0.79
C LEU A 117 -2.79 -16.20 0.35
N GLY A 118 -1.95 -17.22 0.53
CA GLY A 118 -2.27 -18.60 0.11
C GLY A 118 -2.35 -18.75 -1.41
N LEU A 119 -1.55 -17.98 -2.15
CA LEU A 119 -1.44 -18.08 -3.59
C LEU A 119 -0.78 -19.41 -3.96
N LYS A 120 -1.59 -20.43 -4.22
CA LYS A 120 -1.12 -21.72 -4.72
C LYS A 120 -1.24 -21.73 -6.23
N LYS A 121 -0.22 -22.31 -6.91
CA LYS A 121 -0.29 -22.57 -8.34
C LYS A 121 -1.59 -23.34 -8.63
N PRO A 122 -2.48 -22.88 -9.52
CA PRO A 122 -3.68 -23.63 -9.82
C PRO A 122 -3.27 -25.02 -10.33
N ARG A 123 -3.84 -26.08 -9.73
CA ARG A 123 -3.77 -27.40 -10.32
C ARG A 123 -4.45 -27.27 -11.67
N THR A 124 -3.77 -27.68 -12.73
CA THR A 124 -4.11 -27.56 -14.17
C THR A 124 -5.46 -28.23 -14.51
N SER A 125 -6.59 -27.66 -14.09
CA SER A 125 -7.92 -28.20 -14.40
C SER A 125 -9.03 -27.16 -14.57
N VAL A 126 -8.73 -25.87 -14.68
CA VAL A 126 -9.75 -24.85 -14.95
C VAL A 126 -9.25 -23.85 -15.99
N VAL A 127 -8.94 -24.35 -17.17
CA VAL A 127 -9.07 -23.59 -18.41
C VAL A 127 -10.08 -24.34 -19.25
N GLN A 128 -11.32 -24.33 -18.83
CA GLN A 128 -12.42 -24.64 -19.75
C GLN A 128 -12.82 -23.31 -20.40
N THR A 129 -12.23 -23.06 -21.53
CA THR A 129 -12.69 -22.20 -22.61
C THR A 129 -14.22 -22.22 -22.67
N ARG A 130 -14.85 -21.13 -22.26
CA ARG A 130 -16.18 -20.79 -22.74
C ARG A 130 -16.01 -20.18 -24.13
N GLY A 131 -15.74 -21.03 -25.10
CA GLY A 131 -15.85 -20.73 -26.50
C GLY A 131 -17.21 -21.18 -26.99
N SER A 132 -17.78 -20.33 -27.83
CA SER A 132 -18.86 -20.54 -28.77
C SER A 132 -20.27 -20.84 -28.21
N ARG A 133 -21.16 -19.87 -28.19
CA ARG A 133 -22.21 -19.75 -29.23
C ARG A 133 -22.88 -18.39 -29.09
#